data_77b4ded6f63ad2a0b84f8a0c50c746e2
#
_entry.id   77b4ded6f63ad2a0b84f8a0c50c746e2
#
_cell.length_a   1.000
_cell.length_b   1.000
_cell.length_c   1.000
_cell.angle_alpha   90.00
_cell.angle_beta   90.00
_cell.angle_gamma   90.00
#
_symmetry.space_group_name_H-M   'P 1'
#
loop_
_entity.id
_entity.type
_entity.pdbx_description
1 polymer ?
#
loop_
_entity_poly.entity_id
_entity_poly.type
_entity_poly.pdbx_seq_one_letter_code
_entity_poly.pdbx_strand_id
1 'polypeptide(L)'
;MTSSLQGKNILLVDDDPDMLTALTTVLDGSGATIETAADGNEAIEAAIEFDPDLVVLDAMLPKRSGFLVLEKLKISKKRGVKPLVIMITGNSGKRHQVWAESLGVDGYLNKPFRMERLVEQMETLLSTN
;
A
#
# COMPACT_ATOMS: atom_id res chain seq x y z
N MET A 1 4.37 23.89 4.89
CA MET A 1 3.10 23.17 5.08
C MET A 1 3.37 21.75 5.54
N THR A 2 2.70 21.33 6.60
CA THR A 2 2.91 20.00 7.16
C THR A 2 2.12 18.97 6.38
N SER A 3 2.80 17.95 5.89
CA SER A 3 2.15 16.85 5.19
C SER A 3 1.59 15.85 6.19
N SER A 4 0.43 15.24 5.88
CA SER A 4 -0.11 14.15 6.68
C SER A 4 0.77 12.91 6.63
N LEU A 5 1.73 12.87 5.71
CA LEU A 5 2.69 11.78 5.61
C LEU A 5 3.86 11.91 6.58
N GLN A 6 4.09 13.11 7.10
CA GLN A 6 5.24 13.36 7.98
C GLN A 6 5.18 12.49 9.23
N GLY A 7 6.27 11.82 9.54
CA GLY A 7 6.36 10.96 10.72
C GLY A 7 5.71 9.59 10.55
N LYS A 8 5.16 9.30 9.37
CA LYS A 8 4.50 8.02 9.13
C LYS A 8 5.45 7.00 8.53
N ASN A 9 5.22 5.74 8.84
CA ASN A 9 5.95 4.62 8.26
C ASN A 9 5.14 4.08 7.08
N ILE A 10 5.73 4.09 5.89
CA ILE A 10 5.05 3.64 4.67
C ILE A 10 5.86 2.51 4.03
N LEU A 11 5.19 1.38 3.81
CA LEU A 11 5.77 0.23 3.16
C LEU A 11 5.27 0.17 1.73
N LEU A 12 6.19 0.12 0.77
CA LEU A 12 5.88 0.03 -0.66
C LEU A 12 6.19 -1.37 -1.14
N VAL A 13 5.19 -2.07 -1.66
CA VAL A 13 5.32 -3.47 -2.08
C VAL A 13 5.01 -3.61 -3.56
N ASP A 14 6.03 -3.90 -4.37
CA ASP A 14 5.89 -4.08 -5.82
C ASP A 14 7.13 -4.84 -6.28
N ASP A 15 6.97 -5.77 -7.22
CA ASP A 15 8.12 -6.51 -7.77
C ASP A 15 8.81 -5.76 -8.91
N ASP A 16 8.26 -4.64 -9.35
CA ASP A 16 8.85 -3.82 -10.39
C ASP A 16 9.75 -2.76 -9.75
N PRO A 17 11.09 -2.87 -9.93
CA PRO A 17 12.00 -1.90 -9.31
C PRO A 17 11.80 -0.48 -9.83
N ASP A 18 11.35 -0.31 -11.07
CA ASP A 18 11.09 1.03 -11.61
C ASP A 18 9.91 1.68 -10.88
N MET A 19 8.88 0.90 -10.56
CA MET A 19 7.74 1.41 -9.79
C MET A 19 8.17 1.80 -8.38
N LEU A 20 8.98 0.96 -7.73
CA LEU A 20 9.47 1.28 -6.38
C LEU A 20 10.33 2.56 -6.40
N THR A 21 11.17 2.72 -7.42
CA THR A 21 11.97 3.93 -7.57
C THR A 21 11.09 5.16 -7.76
N ALA A 22 10.07 5.05 -8.61
CA ALA A 22 9.15 6.16 -8.86
C ALA A 22 8.39 6.56 -7.61
N LEU A 23 7.90 5.58 -6.85
CA LEU A 23 7.16 5.83 -5.62
C LEU A 23 8.07 6.46 -4.56
N THR A 24 9.28 5.93 -4.40
CA THR A 24 10.24 6.46 -3.44
C THR A 24 10.60 7.91 -3.79
N THR A 25 10.78 8.18 -5.08
CA THR A 25 11.13 9.52 -5.54
C THR A 25 10.00 10.53 -5.24
N VAL A 26 8.76 10.16 -5.51
CA VAL A 26 7.64 11.08 -5.30
C VAL A 26 7.39 11.33 -3.81
N LEU A 27 7.79 10.40 -2.95
CA LEU A 27 7.63 10.55 -1.50
C LEU A 27 8.86 11.16 -0.82
N ASP A 28 9.92 11.42 -1.57
CA ASP A 28 11.12 12.04 -1.04
C ASP A 28 10.78 13.44 -0.52
N GLY A 29 11.25 13.77 0.66
CA GLY A 29 10.96 15.06 1.27
C GLY A 29 9.60 15.16 1.96
N SER A 30 8.77 14.10 1.93
CA SER A 30 7.48 14.11 2.58
C SER A 30 7.56 14.02 4.11
N GLY A 31 8.71 13.60 4.64
CA GLY A 31 8.88 13.36 6.07
C GLY A 31 8.46 11.95 6.50
N ALA A 32 7.98 11.13 5.57
CA ALA A 32 7.67 9.74 5.87
C ALA A 32 8.92 8.89 5.85
N THR A 33 8.92 7.82 6.64
CA THR A 33 9.97 6.80 6.58
C THR A 33 9.49 5.72 5.63
N ILE A 34 10.30 5.39 4.62
CA ILE A 34 9.92 4.50 3.54
C ILE A 34 10.72 3.20 3.61
N GLU A 35 10.03 2.07 3.54
CA GLU A 35 10.60 0.76 3.35
C GLU A 35 10.02 0.14 2.09
N THR A 36 10.75 -0.76 1.45
CA THR A 36 10.27 -1.43 0.23
C THR A 36 10.35 -2.94 0.38
N ALA A 37 9.49 -3.64 -0.34
CA ALA A 37 9.50 -5.10 -0.42
C ALA A 37 9.17 -5.49 -1.86
N ALA A 38 9.81 -6.54 -2.36
CA ALA A 38 9.70 -6.94 -3.77
C ALA A 38 8.84 -8.19 -3.97
N ASP A 39 8.45 -8.87 -2.91
CA ASP A 39 7.55 -10.02 -3.02
C ASP A 39 6.69 -10.13 -1.75
N GLY A 40 5.73 -11.05 -1.79
CA GLY A 40 4.77 -11.18 -0.71
C GLY A 40 5.37 -11.64 0.60
N ASN A 41 6.41 -12.46 0.57
CA ASN A 41 7.07 -12.92 1.80
C ASN A 41 7.85 -11.78 2.45
N GLU A 42 8.59 -11.02 1.67
CA GLU A 42 9.29 -9.83 2.16
C GLU A 42 8.30 -8.82 2.76
N ALA A 43 7.13 -8.67 2.11
CA ALA A 43 6.13 -7.72 2.57
C ALA A 43 5.64 -8.06 3.98
N ILE A 44 5.39 -9.33 4.24
CA ILE A 44 4.91 -9.78 5.55
C ILE A 44 5.98 -9.58 6.61
N GLU A 45 7.23 -9.94 6.30
CA GLU A 45 8.34 -9.74 7.22
C GLU A 45 8.55 -8.27 7.52
N ALA A 46 8.55 -7.44 6.47
CA ALA A 46 8.71 -6.00 6.65
C ALA A 46 7.58 -5.39 7.46
N ALA A 47 6.35 -5.86 7.27
CA ALA A 47 5.22 -5.35 8.02
C ALA A 47 5.35 -5.65 9.51
N ILE A 48 5.91 -6.80 9.86
CA ILE A 48 6.12 -7.16 11.27
C ILE A 48 7.20 -6.28 11.90
N GLU A 49 8.32 -6.09 11.21
CA GLU A 49 9.47 -5.37 11.75
C GLU A 49 9.32 -3.85 11.70
N PHE A 50 8.75 -3.36 10.61
CA PHE A 50 8.65 -1.92 10.35
C PHE A 50 7.40 -1.29 10.98
N ASP A 51 6.38 -2.09 11.22
CA ASP A 51 5.10 -1.64 11.78
C ASP A 51 4.54 -0.44 10.99
N PRO A 52 4.21 -0.63 9.71
CA PRO A 52 3.81 0.50 8.87
C PRO A 52 2.45 1.07 9.24
N ASP A 53 2.31 2.38 9.04
CA ASP A 53 1.02 3.05 9.14
C ASP A 53 0.21 2.82 7.88
N LEU A 54 0.91 2.70 6.75
CA LEU A 54 0.29 2.52 5.44
C LEU A 54 1.13 1.59 4.59
N VAL A 55 0.46 0.70 3.86
CA VAL A 55 1.10 -0.20 2.90
C VAL A 55 0.50 0.07 1.52
N VAL A 56 1.36 0.33 0.54
CA VAL A 56 0.96 0.39 -0.88
C VAL A 56 1.32 -0.97 -1.46
N LEU A 57 0.33 -1.72 -1.89
CA LEU A 57 0.47 -3.15 -2.15
C LEU A 57 0.03 -3.52 -3.56
N ASP A 58 0.96 -4.03 -4.37
CA ASP A 58 0.64 -4.57 -5.69
C ASP A 58 -0.11 -5.89 -5.52
N ALA A 59 -1.21 -6.05 -6.24
CA ALA A 59 -2.01 -7.26 -6.20
C ALA A 59 -1.29 -8.46 -6.81
N MET A 60 -0.42 -8.21 -7.79
CA MET A 60 0.26 -9.26 -8.56
C MET A 60 1.72 -9.39 -8.15
N LEU A 61 1.97 -10.15 -7.09
CA LEU A 61 3.32 -10.34 -6.55
C LEU A 61 3.78 -11.77 -6.74
N PRO A 62 5.12 -11.99 -6.89
CA PRO A 62 5.66 -13.34 -6.84
C PRO A 62 5.65 -13.89 -5.41
N LYS A 63 5.76 -15.19 -5.30
CA LYS A 63 5.82 -15.98 -4.06
C LYS A 63 4.52 -15.99 -3.27
N ARG A 64 3.87 -14.83 -3.10
CA ARG A 64 2.60 -14.74 -2.41
C ARG A 64 1.81 -13.57 -3.00
N SER A 65 0.60 -13.82 -3.46
CA SER A 65 -0.20 -12.78 -4.12
C SER A 65 -0.52 -11.64 -3.15
N GLY A 66 -0.75 -10.46 -3.71
CA GLY A 66 -1.11 -9.29 -2.91
C GLY A 66 -2.36 -9.49 -2.09
N PHE A 67 -3.32 -10.28 -2.59
CA PHE A 67 -4.55 -10.56 -1.82
C PHE A 67 -4.26 -11.37 -0.57
N LEU A 68 -3.33 -12.33 -0.65
CA LEU A 68 -2.93 -13.09 0.53
C LEU A 68 -2.17 -12.23 1.53
N VAL A 69 -1.34 -11.31 1.03
CA VAL A 69 -0.66 -10.35 1.89
C VAL A 69 -1.67 -9.45 2.57
N LEU A 70 -2.65 -8.93 1.80
CA LEU A 70 -3.70 -8.08 2.35
C LEU A 70 -4.45 -8.80 3.49
N GLU A 71 -4.80 -10.05 3.28
CA GLU A 71 -5.49 -10.85 4.29
C GLU A 71 -4.67 -10.98 5.58
N LYS A 72 -3.36 -11.17 5.43
CA LYS A 72 -2.45 -11.26 6.58
C LYS A 72 -2.31 -9.94 7.31
N LEU A 73 -2.24 -8.83 6.56
CA LEU A 73 -2.06 -7.50 7.16
C LEU A 73 -3.33 -6.99 7.82
N LYS A 74 -4.49 -7.27 7.21
CA LYS A 74 -5.78 -6.79 7.72
C LYS A 74 -6.53 -7.93 8.40
N ILE A 75 -5.99 -8.40 9.50
CA ILE A 75 -6.58 -9.52 10.23
C ILE A 75 -8.03 -9.22 10.64
N SER A 76 -8.31 -7.98 11.01
CA SER A 76 -9.66 -7.56 11.40
C SER A 76 -10.63 -7.47 10.21
N LYS A 77 -10.10 -7.41 8.99
CA LYS A 77 -10.86 -7.18 7.74
C LYS A 77 -11.69 -5.90 7.79
N LYS A 78 -11.23 -4.91 8.54
CA LYS A 78 -11.92 -3.64 8.72
C LYS A 78 -11.10 -2.49 8.16
N ARG A 79 -11.77 -1.64 7.38
CA ARG A 79 -11.17 -0.40 6.91
C ARG A 79 -10.86 0.51 8.10
N GLY A 80 -9.83 1.32 7.96
CA GLY A 80 -9.44 2.29 8.98
C GLY A 80 -8.61 1.73 10.12
N VAL A 81 -8.41 0.42 10.16
CA VAL A 81 -7.60 -0.22 11.20
C VAL A 81 -6.17 -0.41 10.68
N LYS A 82 -5.20 0.01 11.46
CA LYS A 82 -3.77 -0.08 11.10
C LYS A 82 -3.34 -1.54 10.93
N PRO A 83 -2.54 -1.86 9.89
CA PRO A 83 -2.03 -0.94 8.89
C PRO A 83 -3.09 -0.62 7.84
N LEU A 84 -3.14 0.64 7.38
CA LEU A 84 -3.97 0.99 6.25
C LEU A 84 -3.34 0.41 4.99
N VAL A 85 -4.15 -0.04 4.04
CA VAL A 85 -3.64 -0.66 2.81
C VAL A 85 -4.31 -0.05 1.60
N ILE A 86 -3.49 0.39 0.64
CA ILE A 86 -3.95 0.77 -0.69
C ILE A 86 -3.48 -0.32 -1.64
N MET A 87 -4.39 -0.99 -2.31
CA MET A 87 -4.04 -2.02 -3.28
C MET A 87 -3.99 -1.45 -4.68
N ILE A 88 -2.96 -1.83 -5.44
CA ILE A 88 -2.77 -1.40 -6.82
C ILE A 88 -2.80 -2.64 -7.70
N THR A 89 -3.55 -2.60 -8.80
CA THR A 89 -3.66 -3.75 -9.68
C THR A 89 -3.78 -3.33 -11.14
N GLY A 90 -3.21 -4.13 -12.03
CA GLY A 90 -3.43 -3.99 -13.47
C GLY A 90 -4.73 -4.60 -13.94
N ASN A 91 -5.45 -5.29 -13.07
CA ASN A 91 -6.72 -5.92 -13.42
C ASN A 91 -7.87 -4.99 -13.07
N SER A 92 -8.62 -4.55 -14.08
CA SER A 92 -9.74 -3.61 -13.90
C SER A 92 -11.07 -4.30 -13.58
N GLY A 93 -11.07 -5.62 -13.41
CA GLY A 93 -12.30 -6.36 -13.14
C GLY A 93 -12.86 -6.08 -11.75
N LYS A 94 -14.17 -5.96 -11.66
CA LYS A 94 -14.84 -5.67 -10.39
C LYS A 94 -14.69 -6.78 -9.37
N ARG A 95 -14.50 -8.02 -9.84
CA ARG A 95 -14.36 -9.18 -8.96
C ARG A 95 -13.18 -9.03 -8.00
N HIS A 96 -12.05 -8.56 -8.51
CA HIS A 96 -10.87 -8.33 -7.68
C HIS A 96 -11.10 -7.19 -6.69
N GLN A 97 -11.76 -6.13 -7.12
CA GLN A 97 -12.06 -5.01 -6.23
C GLN A 97 -12.99 -5.44 -5.10
N VAL A 98 -14.04 -6.21 -5.42
CA VAL A 98 -14.98 -6.70 -4.41
C VAL A 98 -14.25 -7.61 -3.41
N TRP A 99 -13.34 -8.46 -3.90
CA TRP A 99 -12.54 -9.31 -3.03
C TRP A 99 -11.68 -8.48 -2.09
N ALA A 100 -10.95 -7.49 -2.63
CA ALA A 100 -10.10 -6.62 -1.81
C ALA A 100 -10.94 -5.89 -0.75
N GLU A 101 -12.10 -5.38 -1.13
CA GLU A 101 -12.99 -4.68 -0.20
C GLU A 101 -13.47 -5.61 0.92
N SER A 102 -13.76 -6.87 0.58
CA SER A 102 -14.18 -7.84 1.60
C SER A 102 -13.08 -8.17 2.60
N LEU A 103 -11.82 -7.95 2.22
CA LEU A 103 -10.67 -8.16 3.11
C LEU A 103 -10.29 -6.91 3.90
N GLY A 104 -11.03 -5.81 3.71
CA GLY A 104 -10.81 -4.59 4.50
C GLY A 104 -9.84 -3.60 3.90
N VAL A 105 -9.58 -3.67 2.58
CA VAL A 105 -8.68 -2.72 1.92
C VAL A 105 -9.20 -1.29 2.11
N ASP A 106 -8.28 -0.34 2.32
CA ASP A 106 -8.63 1.05 2.58
C ASP A 106 -8.68 1.90 1.31
N GLY A 107 -7.90 1.51 0.30
CA GLY A 107 -7.90 2.18 -0.99
C GLY A 107 -7.60 1.19 -2.11
N TYR A 108 -7.99 1.53 -3.34
CA TYR A 108 -7.84 0.63 -4.47
C TYR A 108 -7.63 1.46 -5.74
N LEU A 109 -6.54 1.18 -6.47
CA LEU A 109 -6.21 1.88 -7.70
C LEU A 109 -5.90 0.90 -8.81
N ASN A 110 -6.38 1.19 -10.01
CA ASN A 110 -6.06 0.42 -11.21
C ASN A 110 -4.89 1.05 -11.97
N LYS A 111 -3.97 0.23 -12.45
CA LYS A 111 -2.90 0.67 -13.35
C LYS A 111 -3.48 0.83 -14.76
N PRO A 112 -3.05 1.83 -15.52
CA PRO A 112 -2.14 2.90 -15.12
C PRO A 112 -2.87 3.96 -14.30
N PHE A 113 -2.16 4.58 -13.36
CA PHE A 113 -2.70 5.66 -12.54
C PHE A 113 -1.70 6.82 -12.49
N ARG A 114 -2.19 7.99 -12.13
CA ARG A 114 -1.32 9.14 -11.91
C ARG A 114 -0.76 9.07 -10.51
N MET A 115 0.53 9.38 -10.38
CA MET A 115 1.19 9.36 -9.09
C MET A 115 0.52 10.31 -8.09
N GLU A 116 0.05 11.46 -8.56
CA GLU A 116 -0.68 12.43 -7.74
C GLU A 116 -1.92 11.81 -7.10
N ARG A 117 -2.60 10.95 -7.83
CA ARG A 117 -3.80 10.30 -7.34
C ARG A 117 -3.50 9.35 -6.18
N LEU A 118 -2.40 8.63 -6.28
CA LEU A 118 -1.96 7.75 -5.21
C LEU A 118 -1.59 8.57 -3.97
N VAL A 119 -0.81 9.64 -4.16
CA VAL A 119 -0.39 10.48 -3.04
C VAL A 119 -1.61 11.12 -2.37
N GLU A 120 -2.61 11.56 -3.14
CA GLU A 120 -3.85 12.09 -2.58
C GLU A 120 -4.55 11.08 -1.69
N GLN A 121 -4.65 9.82 -2.15
CA GLN A 121 -5.26 8.75 -1.35
C GLN A 121 -4.47 8.51 -0.06
N MET A 122 -3.15 8.48 -0.16
CA MET A 122 -2.29 8.31 1.00
C MET A 122 -2.53 9.42 2.03
N GLU A 123 -2.54 10.66 1.58
CA GLU A 123 -2.74 11.80 2.46
C GLU A 123 -4.12 11.79 3.09
N THR A 124 -5.15 11.45 2.32
CA THR A 124 -6.52 11.38 2.82
C THR A 124 -6.64 10.32 3.92
N LEU A 125 -6.10 9.13 3.66
CA LEU A 125 -6.18 8.04 4.64
C LEU A 125 -5.40 8.35 5.91
N LEU A 126 -4.21 8.92 5.78
CA LEU A 126 -3.37 9.19 6.93
C LEU A 126 -3.81 10.42 7.73
N SER A 127 -4.53 11.34 7.11
CA SER A 127 -5.01 12.53 7.80
C SER A 127 -6.24 12.27 8.66
N THR A 128 -6.94 11.16 8.43
CA THR A 128 -8.16 10.81 9.19
C THR A 128 -7.87 9.90 10.38
N ASN A 129 -6.62 9.53 10.56
CA ASN A 129 -6.22 8.63 11.66
C ASN A 129 -5.34 9.29 12.68
#